data_fd88ec5e802c69dc683b2dc8ad95ab5d
#
_entry.id   fd88ec5e802c69dc683b2dc8ad95ab5d
#
_cell.length_a   1.000
_cell.length_b   1.000
_cell.length_c   1.000
_cell.angle_alpha   90.00
_cell.angle_beta   90.00
_cell.angle_gamma   90.00
#
_symmetry.space_group_name_H-M   'P 1'
#
loop_
_entity.id
_entity.type
_entity.pdbx_description
1 polymer ?
#
loop_
_entity_poly.entity_id
_entity_poly.type
_entity_poly.pdbx_seq_one_letter_code
_entity_poly.pdbx_strand_id
1 'polypeptide(L)'
;MNHRTAEEITAALDENDEAPYGPARVLRAEELVEAAAATGHRPVTVRALQDLIGVYQYTGESDRMLVPFARVLRMWDADPSDFDQYANYRLHWHFKWVTSGMLSRPNVPLATIRRWLVEMETRYRQAGFTMYAVHDCQHSVASHLGDLAAAGQAFDRWLAAERDVMSDCHACSRNQEGGWHLQLGDDPAALAAWQPVLDGELTCAEEPHRVLGRVLLPLVRLGRTAEARACHLRGYQMARGKPSLRRTIGYHIEFAALTGNEPRGLEILAEHAAWLVDRGENRSDRLDYLEGVAVLLRRLGALGRDDLPIATPQATGPTTTVGQLAAAVEQEITDLGRQFDQRNASTSVSDGSRH
;
A
#
# COMPACT_ATOMS: atom_id res chain seq x y z
N MET A 1 -9.92 -39.06 -7.00
CA MET A 1 -9.79 -37.71 -6.41
C MET A 1 -11.19 -37.31 -6.01
N ASN A 2 -11.44 -37.06 -4.70
CA ASN A 2 -12.72 -36.54 -4.26
C ASN A 2 -12.87 -35.09 -4.80
N HIS A 3 -13.68 -34.92 -5.81
CA HIS A 3 -14.02 -33.58 -6.30
C HIS A 3 -14.95 -32.93 -5.26
N ARG A 4 -14.49 -31.87 -4.63
CA ARG A 4 -15.33 -31.05 -3.74
C ARG A 4 -16.49 -30.46 -4.54
N THR A 5 -17.67 -30.40 -3.94
CA THR A 5 -18.82 -29.72 -4.55
C THR A 5 -18.71 -28.20 -4.45
N ALA A 6 -19.53 -27.48 -5.21
CA ALA A 6 -19.60 -26.02 -5.13
C ALA A 6 -19.97 -25.53 -3.71
N GLU A 7 -20.89 -26.26 -3.03
CA GLU A 7 -21.27 -25.95 -1.64
C GLU A 7 -20.12 -26.16 -0.64
N GLU A 8 -19.37 -27.25 -0.78
CA GLU A 8 -18.19 -27.50 0.06
C GLU A 8 -17.09 -26.45 -0.13
N ILE A 9 -16.91 -25.94 -1.37
CA ILE A 9 -15.98 -24.85 -1.63
C ILE A 9 -16.51 -23.54 -1.04
N THR A 10 -17.79 -23.26 -1.14
CA THR A 10 -18.41 -22.07 -0.55
C THR A 10 -18.21 -22.05 0.96
N ALA A 11 -18.46 -23.15 1.66
CA ALA A 11 -18.22 -23.26 3.10
C ALA A 11 -16.73 -23.06 3.45
N ALA A 12 -15.81 -23.60 2.65
CA ALA A 12 -14.38 -23.42 2.85
C ALA A 12 -13.90 -21.96 2.59
N LEU A 13 -14.57 -21.22 1.69
CA LEU A 13 -14.33 -19.79 1.50
C LEU A 13 -14.80 -19.00 2.73
N ASP A 14 -15.99 -19.32 3.29
CA ASP A 14 -16.49 -18.71 4.52
C ASP A 14 -15.51 -18.93 5.69
N GLU A 15 -15.01 -20.16 5.88
CA GLU A 15 -14.00 -20.47 6.88
C GLU A 15 -12.71 -19.69 6.69
N ASN A 16 -12.25 -19.52 5.44
CA ASN A 16 -11.04 -18.76 5.16
C ASN A 16 -11.22 -17.26 5.41
N ASP A 17 -12.42 -16.73 5.24
CA ASP A 17 -12.74 -15.34 5.53
C ASP A 17 -12.67 -14.99 7.03
N GLU A 18 -12.95 -15.96 7.90
CA GLU A 18 -12.81 -15.83 9.36
C GLU A 18 -11.34 -15.93 9.84
N ALA A 19 -10.45 -16.48 9.01
CA ALA A 19 -9.06 -16.69 9.37
C ALA A 19 -8.26 -15.36 9.44
N PRO A 20 -7.30 -15.23 10.38
CA PRO A 20 -6.41 -14.07 10.45
C PRO A 20 -5.63 -13.88 9.14
N TYR A 21 -5.43 -12.62 8.72
CA TYR A 21 -4.57 -12.32 7.58
C TYR A 21 -3.14 -12.77 7.82
N GLY A 22 -2.57 -13.48 6.85
CA GLY A 22 -1.21 -14.00 6.89
C GLY A 22 -0.95 -15.06 5.83
N PRO A 23 0.27 -15.62 5.77
CA PRO A 23 0.67 -16.58 4.73
C PRO A 23 -0.23 -17.82 4.61
N ALA A 24 -0.74 -18.34 5.74
CA ALA A 24 -1.63 -19.50 5.74
C ALA A 24 -2.97 -19.20 5.03
N ARG A 25 -3.56 -18.00 5.28
CA ARG A 25 -4.79 -17.55 4.61
C ARG A 25 -4.56 -17.35 3.12
N VAL A 26 -3.38 -16.83 2.72
CA VAL A 26 -3.01 -16.68 1.31
C VAL A 26 -2.96 -18.04 0.61
N LEU A 27 -2.19 -18.98 1.13
CA LEU A 27 -2.07 -20.32 0.56
C LEU A 27 -3.43 -21.00 0.43
N ARG A 28 -4.26 -20.88 1.48
CA ARG A 28 -5.61 -21.45 1.46
C ARG A 28 -6.50 -20.81 0.41
N ALA A 29 -6.45 -19.49 0.23
CA ALA A 29 -7.20 -18.78 -0.80
C ALA A 29 -6.78 -19.22 -2.21
N GLU A 30 -5.47 -19.40 -2.45
CA GLU A 30 -4.94 -19.90 -3.74
C GLU A 30 -5.45 -21.32 -4.04
N GLU A 31 -5.39 -22.23 -3.06
CA GLU A 31 -5.93 -23.59 -3.19
C GLU A 31 -7.43 -23.58 -3.51
N LEU A 32 -8.19 -22.69 -2.84
CA LEU A 32 -9.64 -22.58 -3.04
C LEU A 32 -9.99 -22.05 -4.44
N VAL A 33 -9.19 -21.17 -5.03
CA VAL A 33 -9.37 -20.75 -6.42
C VAL A 33 -9.25 -21.93 -7.39
N GLU A 34 -8.22 -22.76 -7.23
CA GLU A 34 -8.03 -23.94 -8.09
C GLU A 34 -9.12 -24.99 -7.86
N ALA A 35 -9.53 -25.22 -6.61
CA ALA A 35 -10.62 -26.12 -6.26
C ALA A 35 -11.97 -25.62 -6.83
N ALA A 36 -12.26 -24.32 -6.73
CA ALA A 36 -13.47 -23.71 -7.29
C ALA A 36 -13.50 -23.86 -8.82
N ALA A 37 -12.39 -23.61 -9.50
CA ALA A 37 -12.28 -23.77 -10.95
C ALA A 37 -12.52 -25.22 -11.39
N ALA A 38 -12.05 -26.19 -10.60
CA ALA A 38 -12.24 -27.62 -10.88
C ALA A 38 -13.70 -28.09 -10.78
N THR A 39 -14.56 -27.36 -10.05
CA THR A 39 -16.01 -27.67 -9.99
C THR A 39 -16.75 -27.35 -11.28
N GLY A 40 -16.22 -26.48 -12.12
CA GLY A 40 -16.92 -25.90 -13.29
C GLY A 40 -18.02 -24.89 -12.91
N HIS A 41 -18.28 -24.65 -11.62
CA HIS A 41 -19.31 -23.73 -11.14
C HIS A 41 -18.76 -22.29 -11.16
N ARG A 42 -19.11 -21.53 -12.22
CA ARG A 42 -18.55 -20.21 -12.50
C ARG A 42 -18.77 -19.19 -11.37
N PRO A 43 -19.98 -19.01 -10.76
CA PRO A 43 -20.18 -18.06 -9.65
C PRO A 43 -19.25 -18.33 -8.45
N VAL A 44 -19.03 -19.57 -8.07
CA VAL A 44 -18.10 -19.92 -6.97
C VAL A 44 -16.65 -19.61 -7.35
N THR A 45 -16.28 -19.82 -8.62
CA THR A 45 -14.94 -19.43 -9.12
C THR A 45 -14.75 -17.91 -9.09
N VAL A 46 -15.77 -17.13 -9.46
CA VAL A 46 -15.78 -15.66 -9.35
C VAL A 46 -15.52 -15.25 -7.89
N ARG A 47 -16.32 -15.81 -6.95
CA ARG A 47 -16.17 -15.53 -5.52
C ARG A 47 -14.74 -15.85 -5.03
N ALA A 48 -14.23 -17.03 -5.30
CA ALA A 48 -12.88 -17.45 -4.88
C ALA A 48 -11.78 -16.51 -5.40
N LEU A 49 -11.86 -16.10 -6.67
CA LEU A 49 -10.92 -15.14 -7.25
C LEU A 49 -11.01 -13.77 -6.57
N GLN A 50 -12.21 -13.28 -6.28
CA GLN A 50 -12.42 -12.00 -5.62
C GLN A 50 -11.96 -12.03 -4.16
N ASP A 51 -12.16 -13.14 -3.44
CA ASP A 51 -11.67 -13.33 -2.08
C ASP A 51 -10.14 -13.36 -2.06
N LEU A 52 -9.49 -14.05 -3.02
CA LEU A 52 -8.04 -14.03 -3.17
C LEU A 52 -7.49 -12.61 -3.39
N ILE A 53 -8.16 -11.78 -4.21
CA ILE A 53 -7.77 -10.37 -4.39
C ILE A 53 -7.81 -9.62 -3.06
N GLY A 54 -8.87 -9.82 -2.26
CA GLY A 54 -8.97 -9.22 -0.92
C GLY A 54 -7.87 -9.69 0.02
N VAL A 55 -7.56 -10.98 0.01
CA VAL A 55 -6.47 -11.53 0.83
C VAL A 55 -5.12 -10.90 0.46
N TYR A 56 -4.79 -10.80 -0.82
CA TYR A 56 -3.57 -10.14 -1.28
C TYR A 56 -3.49 -8.66 -0.87
N GLN A 57 -4.61 -7.95 -0.93
CA GLN A 57 -4.67 -6.54 -0.50
C GLN A 57 -4.25 -6.37 0.97
N TYR A 58 -4.78 -7.21 1.86
CA TYR A 58 -4.57 -7.07 3.30
C TYR A 58 -3.35 -7.80 3.84
N THR A 59 -2.69 -8.64 3.03
CA THR A 59 -1.40 -9.26 3.38
C THR A 59 -0.18 -8.51 2.86
N GLY A 60 -0.40 -7.40 2.11
CA GLY A 60 0.68 -6.60 1.52
C GLY A 60 1.21 -7.16 0.20
N GLU A 61 0.46 -8.08 -0.44
CA GLU A 61 0.79 -8.72 -1.71
C GLU A 61 -0.03 -8.12 -2.88
N SER A 62 -0.33 -6.82 -2.80
CA SER A 62 -1.23 -6.11 -3.72
C SER A 62 -0.83 -6.19 -5.20
N ASP A 63 0.43 -6.43 -5.48
CA ASP A 63 0.94 -6.64 -6.83
C ASP A 63 0.49 -7.96 -7.46
N ARG A 64 0.13 -8.97 -6.64
CA ARG A 64 -0.36 -10.28 -7.11
C ARG A 64 -1.82 -10.23 -7.55
N MET A 65 -2.55 -9.17 -7.27
CA MET A 65 -3.98 -9.02 -7.59
C MET A 65 -4.27 -8.97 -9.09
N LEU A 66 -3.30 -8.56 -9.92
CA LEU A 66 -3.53 -8.35 -11.36
C LEU A 66 -4.00 -9.61 -12.10
N VAL A 67 -3.41 -10.77 -11.80
CA VAL A 67 -3.73 -12.04 -12.48
C VAL A 67 -5.13 -12.54 -12.14
N PRO A 68 -5.52 -12.69 -10.84
CA PRO A 68 -6.88 -13.10 -10.51
C PRO A 68 -7.91 -12.08 -10.98
N PHE A 69 -7.62 -10.78 -10.91
CA PHE A 69 -8.53 -9.77 -11.43
C PHE A 69 -8.75 -9.89 -12.94
N ALA A 70 -7.70 -10.11 -13.73
CA ALA A 70 -7.83 -10.32 -15.16
C ALA A 70 -8.67 -11.58 -15.50
N ARG A 71 -8.67 -12.60 -14.63
CA ARG A 71 -9.56 -13.78 -14.75
C ARG A 71 -11.01 -13.37 -14.47
N VAL A 72 -11.26 -12.65 -13.39
CA VAL A 72 -12.61 -12.14 -13.03
C VAL A 72 -13.17 -11.29 -14.16
N LEU A 73 -12.37 -10.35 -14.69
CA LEU A 73 -12.79 -9.45 -15.76
C LEU A 73 -13.19 -10.22 -17.04
N ARG A 74 -12.38 -11.22 -17.45
CA ARG A 74 -12.72 -12.08 -18.59
C ARG A 74 -13.99 -12.90 -18.36
N MET A 75 -14.23 -13.36 -17.13
CA MET A 75 -15.46 -14.08 -16.80
C MET A 75 -16.67 -13.15 -16.90
N TRP A 76 -16.56 -11.93 -16.43
CA TRP A 76 -17.62 -10.93 -16.53
C TRP A 76 -17.90 -10.53 -17.99
N ASP A 77 -16.86 -10.33 -18.81
CA ASP A 77 -17.00 -10.03 -20.25
C ASP A 77 -17.65 -11.18 -21.03
N ALA A 78 -17.43 -12.42 -20.60
CA ALA A 78 -18.01 -13.59 -21.24
C ALA A 78 -19.46 -13.79 -20.87
N ASP A 79 -19.82 -13.63 -19.60
CA ASP A 79 -21.19 -13.76 -19.09
C ASP A 79 -21.36 -13.01 -17.77
N PRO A 80 -21.92 -11.78 -17.78
CA PRO A 80 -22.19 -11.03 -16.56
C PRO A 80 -23.21 -11.68 -15.62
N SER A 81 -24.02 -12.64 -16.08
CA SER A 81 -25.04 -13.33 -15.26
C SER A 81 -24.43 -14.25 -14.19
N ASP A 82 -23.13 -14.59 -14.31
CA ASP A 82 -22.38 -15.29 -13.26
C ASP A 82 -22.12 -14.42 -12.01
N PHE A 83 -22.41 -13.11 -12.10
CA PHE A 83 -22.13 -12.14 -11.05
C PHE A 83 -23.43 -11.67 -10.40
N ASP A 84 -23.63 -11.99 -9.14
CA ASP A 84 -24.67 -11.36 -8.35
C ASP A 84 -24.33 -9.87 -8.09
N GLN A 85 -25.24 -9.18 -7.41
CA GLN A 85 -25.05 -7.75 -7.11
C GLN A 85 -23.75 -7.48 -6.34
N TYR A 86 -23.39 -8.35 -5.40
CA TYR A 86 -22.19 -8.19 -4.58
C TYR A 86 -20.90 -8.47 -5.37
N ALA A 87 -20.88 -9.54 -6.17
CA ALA A 87 -19.74 -9.85 -7.05
C ALA A 87 -19.52 -8.74 -8.09
N ASN A 88 -20.59 -8.16 -8.64
CA ASN A 88 -20.50 -7.02 -9.55
C ASN A 88 -19.95 -5.76 -8.85
N TYR A 89 -20.43 -5.47 -7.62
CA TYR A 89 -19.85 -4.41 -6.80
C TYR A 89 -18.36 -4.62 -6.57
N ARG A 90 -17.94 -5.81 -6.15
CA ARG A 90 -16.52 -6.14 -5.89
C ARG A 90 -15.66 -6.04 -7.15
N LEU A 91 -16.17 -6.41 -8.32
CA LEU A 91 -15.45 -6.23 -9.59
C LEU A 91 -15.03 -4.78 -9.79
N HIS A 92 -15.99 -3.84 -9.66
CA HIS A 92 -15.70 -2.42 -9.84
C HIS A 92 -14.81 -1.86 -8.71
N TRP A 93 -15.05 -2.29 -7.47
CA TRP A 93 -14.20 -1.90 -6.33
C TRP A 93 -12.73 -2.30 -6.51
N HIS A 94 -12.48 -3.49 -7.01
CA HIS A 94 -11.12 -4.02 -7.20
C HIS A 94 -10.31 -3.27 -8.27
N PHE A 95 -10.94 -2.52 -9.18
CA PHE A 95 -10.21 -1.66 -10.11
C PHE A 95 -9.27 -0.69 -9.39
N LYS A 96 -9.72 -0.12 -8.26
CA LYS A 96 -8.91 0.81 -7.45
C LYS A 96 -7.68 0.10 -6.86
N TRP A 97 -7.90 -1.06 -6.25
CA TRP A 97 -6.82 -1.83 -5.63
C TRP A 97 -5.79 -2.31 -6.65
N VAL A 98 -6.25 -2.78 -7.80
CA VAL A 98 -5.37 -3.22 -8.89
C VAL A 98 -4.59 -2.05 -9.48
N THR A 99 -5.16 -0.84 -9.55
CA THR A 99 -4.43 0.37 -9.93
C THR A 99 -3.25 0.61 -9.00
N SER A 100 -3.48 0.56 -7.70
CA SER A 100 -2.44 0.69 -6.68
C SER A 100 -1.37 -0.41 -6.81
N GLY A 101 -1.80 -1.68 -7.00
CA GLY A 101 -0.89 -2.81 -7.21
C GLY A 101 -0.02 -2.66 -8.47
N MET A 102 -0.55 -2.10 -9.56
CA MET A 102 0.24 -1.79 -10.75
C MET A 102 1.26 -0.68 -10.52
N LEU A 103 0.90 0.35 -9.75
CA LEU A 103 1.81 1.44 -9.40
C LEU A 103 2.99 0.94 -8.56
N SER A 104 2.77 -0.03 -7.68
CA SER A 104 3.79 -0.60 -6.81
C SER A 104 4.85 -1.44 -7.54
N ARG A 105 4.67 -1.71 -8.84
CA ARG A 105 5.54 -2.56 -9.65
C ARG A 105 6.22 -1.78 -10.77
N PRO A 106 7.53 -1.55 -10.71
CA PRO A 106 8.24 -0.81 -11.75
C PRO A 106 8.32 -1.55 -13.10
N ASN A 107 8.08 -2.87 -13.12
CA ASN A 107 8.05 -3.67 -14.36
C ASN A 107 6.68 -3.64 -15.07
N VAL A 108 5.64 -3.02 -14.51
CA VAL A 108 4.38 -2.80 -15.22
C VAL A 108 4.51 -1.57 -16.11
N PRO A 109 4.41 -1.70 -17.46
CA PRO A 109 4.60 -0.57 -18.36
C PRO A 109 3.58 0.54 -18.14
N LEU A 110 4.01 1.80 -18.21
CA LEU A 110 3.13 2.96 -18.04
C LEU A 110 1.96 2.95 -19.04
N ALA A 111 2.19 2.50 -20.28
CA ALA A 111 1.13 2.34 -21.28
C ALA A 111 0.02 1.37 -20.82
N THR A 112 0.38 0.34 -20.05
CA THR A 112 -0.61 -0.59 -19.45
C THR A 112 -1.42 0.10 -18.38
N ILE A 113 -0.79 0.86 -17.49
CA ILE A 113 -1.48 1.63 -16.43
C ILE A 113 -2.45 2.65 -17.05
N ARG A 114 -2.01 3.37 -18.10
CA ARG A 114 -2.87 4.34 -18.79
C ARG A 114 -4.08 3.67 -19.46
N ARG A 115 -3.89 2.55 -20.15
CA ARG A 115 -5.02 1.79 -20.72
C ARG A 115 -5.97 1.29 -19.65
N TRP A 116 -5.43 0.87 -18.51
CA TRP A 116 -6.22 0.45 -17.37
C TRP A 116 -7.14 1.55 -16.83
N LEU A 117 -6.64 2.79 -16.69
CA LEU A 117 -7.48 3.92 -16.27
C LEU A 117 -8.60 4.23 -17.27
N VAL A 118 -8.33 4.13 -18.58
CA VAL A 118 -9.36 4.29 -19.62
C VAL A 118 -10.40 3.17 -19.51
N GLU A 119 -9.99 1.94 -19.31
CA GLU A 119 -10.88 0.80 -19.11
C GLU A 119 -11.75 0.97 -17.86
N MET A 120 -11.15 1.35 -16.74
CA MET A 120 -11.88 1.67 -15.51
C MET A 120 -12.93 2.75 -15.76
N GLU A 121 -12.55 3.87 -16.36
CA GLU A 121 -13.48 4.97 -16.66
C GLU A 121 -14.64 4.51 -17.53
N THR A 122 -14.36 3.72 -18.58
CA THR A 122 -15.38 3.20 -19.49
C THR A 122 -16.39 2.34 -18.76
N ARG A 123 -15.92 1.40 -17.95
CA ARG A 123 -16.80 0.48 -17.19
C ARG A 123 -17.60 1.19 -16.11
N TYR A 124 -17.00 2.15 -15.42
CA TYR A 124 -17.71 2.94 -14.41
C TYR A 124 -18.85 3.75 -15.03
N ARG A 125 -18.63 4.38 -16.20
CA ARG A 125 -19.69 5.07 -16.95
C ARG A 125 -20.80 4.13 -17.40
N GLN A 126 -20.45 2.96 -17.93
CA GLN A 126 -21.42 1.93 -18.35
C GLN A 126 -22.25 1.40 -17.19
N ALA A 127 -21.64 1.25 -16.02
CA ALA A 127 -22.32 0.81 -14.80
C ALA A 127 -23.12 1.92 -14.10
N GLY A 128 -23.02 3.18 -14.55
CA GLY A 128 -23.72 4.32 -13.97
C GLY A 128 -23.10 4.86 -12.67
N PHE A 129 -21.84 4.51 -12.36
CA PHE A 129 -21.13 5.05 -11.23
C PHE A 129 -20.62 6.47 -11.52
N THR A 130 -20.43 7.25 -10.45
CA THR A 130 -19.79 8.57 -10.54
C THR A 130 -18.31 8.42 -10.90
N MET A 131 -17.69 9.52 -11.31
CA MET A 131 -16.27 9.53 -11.65
C MET A 131 -15.36 9.76 -10.43
N TYR A 132 -15.91 9.80 -9.22
CA TYR A 132 -15.15 10.04 -8.00
C TYR A 132 -13.94 9.10 -7.86
N ALA A 133 -14.15 7.79 -7.88
CA ALA A 133 -13.08 6.81 -7.74
C ALA A 133 -12.13 6.79 -8.95
N VAL A 134 -12.62 7.12 -10.15
CA VAL A 134 -11.79 7.22 -11.36
C VAL A 134 -10.82 8.42 -11.24
N HIS A 135 -11.32 9.59 -10.81
CA HIS A 135 -10.48 10.77 -10.64
C HIS A 135 -9.46 10.61 -9.51
N ASP A 136 -9.82 9.91 -8.42
CA ASP A 136 -8.91 9.53 -7.36
C ASP A 136 -7.76 8.63 -7.90
N CYS A 137 -8.07 7.60 -8.69
CA CYS A 137 -7.06 6.77 -9.33
C CYS A 137 -6.20 7.56 -10.33
N GLN A 138 -6.79 8.47 -11.11
CA GLN A 138 -6.05 9.35 -12.03
C GLN A 138 -5.10 10.28 -11.27
N HIS A 139 -5.56 10.86 -10.15
CA HIS A 139 -4.73 11.63 -9.24
C HIS A 139 -3.56 10.81 -8.69
N SER A 140 -3.84 9.63 -8.14
CA SER A 140 -2.82 8.75 -7.57
C SER A 140 -1.75 8.35 -8.60
N VAL A 141 -2.16 8.06 -9.84
CA VAL A 141 -1.23 7.73 -10.93
C VAL A 141 -0.36 8.94 -11.29
N ALA A 142 -0.96 10.11 -11.52
CA ALA A 142 -0.22 11.32 -11.90
C ALA A 142 0.74 11.77 -10.78
N SER A 143 0.31 11.70 -9.53
CA SER A 143 1.10 11.98 -8.34
C SER A 143 2.33 11.06 -8.25
N HIS A 144 2.14 9.75 -8.43
CA HIS A 144 3.23 8.77 -8.44
C HIS A 144 4.23 8.97 -9.59
N LEU A 145 3.77 9.49 -10.73
CA LEU A 145 4.63 9.82 -11.87
C LEU A 145 5.41 11.13 -11.68
N GLY A 146 5.10 11.91 -10.65
CA GLY A 146 5.66 13.25 -10.45
C GLY A 146 5.07 14.31 -11.36
N ASP A 147 4.00 14.01 -12.09
CA ASP A 147 3.28 14.99 -12.91
C ASP A 147 2.31 15.79 -12.03
N LEU A 148 2.88 16.77 -11.30
CA LEU A 148 2.12 17.58 -10.34
C LEU A 148 0.99 18.37 -11.00
N ALA A 149 1.14 18.77 -12.26
CA ALA A 149 0.09 19.50 -12.98
C ALA A 149 -1.11 18.60 -13.28
N ALA A 150 -0.88 17.41 -13.83
CA ALA A 150 -1.94 16.42 -14.06
C ALA A 150 -2.55 15.91 -12.75
N ALA A 151 -1.73 15.72 -11.71
CA ALA A 151 -2.18 15.31 -10.38
C ALA A 151 -3.12 16.37 -9.77
N GLY A 152 -2.76 17.65 -9.81
CA GLY A 152 -3.61 18.74 -9.32
C GLY A 152 -4.93 18.82 -10.06
N GLN A 153 -4.92 18.74 -11.40
CA GLN A 153 -6.16 18.72 -12.18
C GLN A 153 -7.06 17.53 -11.86
N ALA A 154 -6.48 16.36 -11.63
CA ALA A 154 -7.24 15.16 -11.24
C ALA A 154 -7.78 15.28 -9.81
N PHE A 155 -7.00 15.88 -8.90
CA PHE A 155 -7.40 16.18 -7.53
C PHE A 155 -8.61 17.11 -7.46
N ASP A 156 -8.59 18.21 -8.23
CA ASP A 156 -9.72 19.14 -8.30
C ASP A 156 -10.99 18.46 -8.82
N ARG A 157 -10.87 17.63 -9.87
CA ARG A 157 -12.00 16.84 -10.39
C ARG A 157 -12.49 15.81 -9.37
N TRP A 158 -11.58 15.16 -8.63
CA TRP A 158 -11.93 14.21 -7.60
C TRP A 158 -12.75 14.86 -6.49
N LEU A 159 -12.31 16.02 -5.96
CA LEU A 159 -13.03 16.74 -4.92
C LEU A 159 -14.38 17.32 -5.39
N ALA A 160 -14.49 17.68 -6.68
CA ALA A 160 -15.74 18.18 -7.26
C ALA A 160 -16.74 17.08 -7.63
N ALA A 161 -16.31 15.83 -7.74
CA ALA A 161 -17.16 14.72 -8.12
C ALA A 161 -18.10 14.30 -6.97
N GLU A 162 -19.34 13.94 -7.32
CA GLU A 162 -20.27 13.36 -6.37
C GLU A 162 -19.78 11.98 -5.87
N ARG A 163 -19.89 11.74 -4.57
CA ARG A 163 -19.54 10.46 -3.97
C ARG A 163 -20.66 9.44 -4.19
N ASP A 164 -20.28 8.19 -4.39
CA ASP A 164 -21.19 7.05 -4.52
C ASP A 164 -20.66 5.84 -3.75
N VAL A 165 -21.25 4.66 -3.99
CA VAL A 165 -20.86 3.39 -3.34
C VAL A 165 -19.44 2.93 -3.73
N MET A 166 -18.86 3.46 -4.82
CA MET A 166 -17.48 3.19 -5.25
C MET A 166 -16.45 4.11 -4.59
N SER A 167 -16.89 5.15 -3.89
CA SER A 167 -16.00 6.07 -3.17
C SER A 167 -15.36 5.38 -1.96
N ASP A 168 -14.09 5.65 -1.72
CA ASP A 168 -13.44 5.22 -0.49
C ASP A 168 -14.14 5.83 0.74
N CYS A 169 -13.98 5.22 1.93
CA CYS A 169 -14.53 5.82 3.13
C CYS A 169 -13.93 7.21 3.37
N HIS A 170 -14.63 8.05 4.11
CA HIS A 170 -14.18 9.43 4.38
C HIS A 170 -12.79 9.49 5.01
N ALA A 171 -12.45 8.55 5.91
CA ALA A 171 -11.14 8.51 6.55
C ALA A 171 -10.00 8.29 5.52
N CYS A 172 -10.18 7.33 4.59
CA CYS A 172 -9.21 7.07 3.52
C CYS A 172 -9.10 8.25 2.56
N SER A 173 -10.23 8.89 2.20
CA SER A 173 -10.21 10.09 1.34
C SER A 173 -9.43 11.23 2.00
N ARG A 174 -9.63 11.47 3.31
CA ARG A 174 -8.84 12.47 4.06
C ARG A 174 -7.35 12.13 4.14
N ASN A 175 -7.02 10.84 4.27
CA ASN A 175 -5.61 10.43 4.22
C ASN A 175 -4.97 10.77 2.87
N GLN A 176 -5.65 10.54 1.75
CA GLN A 176 -5.14 10.84 0.42
C GLN A 176 -5.05 12.36 0.17
N GLU A 177 -6.08 13.11 0.55
CA GLU A 177 -6.13 14.58 0.47
C GLU A 177 -4.94 15.22 1.21
N GLY A 178 -4.72 14.84 2.48
CA GLY A 178 -3.56 15.31 3.24
C GLY A 178 -2.22 14.83 2.65
N GLY A 179 -2.18 13.63 2.07
CA GLY A 179 -1.00 13.13 1.35
C GLY A 179 -0.63 13.99 0.15
N TRP A 180 -1.62 14.52 -0.58
CA TRP A 180 -1.39 15.45 -1.68
C TRP A 180 -0.82 16.79 -1.19
N HIS A 181 -1.39 17.39 -0.14
CA HIS A 181 -0.84 18.61 0.45
C HIS A 181 0.59 18.41 0.97
N LEU A 182 0.87 17.25 1.58
CA LEU A 182 2.22 16.90 2.00
C LEU A 182 3.20 16.85 0.82
N GLN A 183 2.79 16.26 -0.31
CA GLN A 183 3.62 16.20 -1.52
C GLN A 183 3.91 17.59 -2.09
N LEU A 184 3.00 18.55 -1.91
CA LEU A 184 3.20 19.95 -2.27
C LEU A 184 4.04 20.75 -1.24
N GLY A 185 4.43 20.14 -0.11
CA GLY A 185 5.16 20.79 0.97
C GLY A 185 4.26 21.68 1.86
N ASP A 186 2.95 21.55 1.75
CA ASP A 186 1.99 22.31 2.55
C ASP A 186 1.57 21.54 3.81
N ASP A 187 2.45 21.52 4.80
CA ASP A 187 2.21 20.85 6.09
C ASP A 187 0.95 21.35 6.81
N PRO A 188 0.64 22.66 6.87
CA PRO A 188 -0.61 23.14 7.46
C PRO A 188 -1.86 22.59 6.78
N ALA A 189 -1.92 22.58 5.44
CA ALA A 189 -3.04 22.05 4.70
C ALA A 189 -3.16 20.52 4.87
N ALA A 190 -2.02 19.80 4.89
CA ALA A 190 -2.00 18.37 5.16
C ALA A 190 -2.60 18.05 6.53
N LEU A 191 -2.19 18.79 7.59
CA LEU A 191 -2.76 18.61 8.92
C LEU A 191 -4.26 18.91 8.95
N ALA A 192 -4.69 19.99 8.31
CA ALA A 192 -6.11 20.34 8.25
C ALA A 192 -6.97 19.23 7.60
N ALA A 193 -6.48 18.62 6.52
CA ALA A 193 -7.15 17.50 5.87
C ALA A 193 -7.22 16.25 6.79
N TRP A 194 -6.16 15.98 7.55
CA TRP A 194 -6.08 14.83 8.46
C TRP A 194 -6.76 15.02 9.81
N GLN A 195 -7.09 16.26 10.20
CA GLN A 195 -7.60 16.56 11.54
C GLN A 195 -8.79 15.68 11.98
N PRO A 196 -9.85 15.46 11.14
CA PRO A 196 -10.96 14.61 11.56
C PRO A 196 -10.57 13.14 11.83
N VAL A 197 -9.49 12.65 11.16
CA VAL A 197 -8.95 11.31 11.40
C VAL A 197 -8.13 11.28 12.70
N LEU A 198 -7.33 12.32 12.95
CA LEU A 198 -6.53 12.46 14.17
C LEU A 198 -7.40 12.59 15.43
N ASP A 199 -8.51 13.30 15.33
CA ASP A 199 -9.50 13.47 16.41
C ASP A 199 -10.36 12.22 16.63
N GLY A 200 -10.31 11.26 15.73
CA GLY A 200 -11.05 9.99 15.82
C GLY A 200 -12.51 10.10 15.36
N GLU A 201 -12.89 11.22 14.75
CA GLU A 201 -14.23 11.40 14.15
C GLU A 201 -14.43 10.50 12.93
N LEU A 202 -13.34 10.28 12.18
CA LEU A 202 -13.30 9.42 11.00
C LEU A 202 -12.32 8.27 11.21
N THR A 203 -12.83 7.03 11.16
CA THR A 203 -12.02 5.82 11.31
C THR A 203 -12.47 4.74 10.33
N CYS A 204 -11.57 3.79 10.04
CA CYS A 204 -11.88 2.56 9.29
C CYS A 204 -10.85 1.48 9.60
N ALA A 205 -10.85 0.36 8.86
CA ALA A 205 -9.86 -0.70 9.02
C ALA A 205 -8.41 -0.24 8.77
N GLU A 206 -8.22 0.80 7.94
CA GLU A 206 -6.93 1.33 7.51
C GLU A 206 -6.51 2.62 8.24
N GLU A 207 -7.45 3.31 8.88
CA GLU A 207 -7.21 4.59 9.56
C GLU A 207 -7.70 4.55 11.02
N PRO A 208 -6.99 5.18 11.93
CA PRO A 208 -6.04 6.30 11.77
C PRO A 208 -4.55 5.91 11.63
N HIS A 209 -4.18 4.63 11.61
CA HIS A 209 -2.77 4.23 11.78
C HIS A 209 -1.86 4.70 10.65
N ARG A 210 -2.35 4.80 9.40
CA ARG A 210 -1.57 5.37 8.29
C ARG A 210 -1.36 6.88 8.45
N VAL A 211 -2.41 7.62 8.80
CA VAL A 211 -2.32 9.07 9.07
C VAL A 211 -1.41 9.35 10.26
N LEU A 212 -1.49 8.54 11.34
CA LEU A 212 -0.63 8.69 12.51
C LEU A 212 0.88 8.52 12.20
N GLY A 213 1.23 7.75 11.17
CA GLY A 213 2.60 7.68 10.67
C GLY A 213 2.97 8.89 9.79
N ARG A 214 2.10 9.26 8.84
CA ARG A 214 2.37 10.36 7.89
C ARG A 214 2.49 11.72 8.54
N VAL A 215 1.75 11.97 9.61
CA VAL A 215 1.69 13.27 10.30
C VAL A 215 2.94 13.58 11.12
N LEU A 216 3.82 12.62 11.39
CA LEU A 216 4.92 12.75 12.34
C LEU A 216 5.88 13.88 11.97
N LEU A 217 6.39 13.88 10.74
CA LEU A 217 7.34 14.90 10.29
C LEU A 217 6.69 16.27 10.06
N PRO A 218 5.50 16.40 9.46
CA PRO A 218 4.76 17.65 9.44
C PRO A 218 4.61 18.29 10.82
N LEU A 219 4.23 17.52 11.84
CA LEU A 219 4.13 18.03 13.21
C LEU A 219 5.48 18.50 13.77
N VAL A 220 6.57 17.78 13.48
CA VAL A 220 7.93 18.20 13.89
C VAL A 220 8.32 19.51 13.21
N ARG A 221 8.13 19.63 11.88
CA ARG A 221 8.44 20.85 11.12
C ARG A 221 7.65 22.07 11.61
N LEU A 222 6.42 21.84 12.08
CA LEU A 222 5.56 22.88 12.66
C LEU A 222 5.81 23.13 14.16
N GLY A 223 6.84 22.50 14.75
CA GLY A 223 7.18 22.66 16.18
C GLY A 223 6.22 21.95 17.16
N ARG A 224 5.26 21.13 16.67
CA ARG A 224 4.26 20.41 17.47
C ARG A 224 4.79 19.04 17.93
N THR A 225 5.98 19.02 18.52
CA THR A 225 6.72 17.79 18.86
C THR A 225 6.02 16.90 19.88
N ALA A 226 5.29 17.47 20.84
CA ALA A 226 4.52 16.71 21.82
C ALA A 226 3.38 15.91 21.16
N GLU A 227 2.72 16.49 20.18
CA GLU A 227 1.67 15.82 19.39
C GLU A 227 2.27 14.76 18.46
N ALA A 228 3.40 15.05 17.81
CA ALA A 228 4.10 14.07 17.03
C ALA A 228 4.46 12.81 17.86
N ARG A 229 4.94 13.02 19.10
CA ARG A 229 5.22 11.92 20.03
C ARG A 229 3.96 11.11 20.37
N ALA A 230 2.85 11.76 20.65
CA ALA A 230 1.58 11.09 20.94
C ALA A 230 1.09 10.26 19.73
N CYS A 231 1.16 10.83 18.53
CA CYS A 231 0.85 10.14 17.28
C CYS A 231 1.77 8.94 17.04
N HIS A 232 3.09 9.08 17.31
CA HIS A 232 4.04 7.98 17.18
C HIS A 232 3.68 6.80 18.11
N LEU A 233 3.44 7.07 19.38
CA LEU A 233 3.14 6.02 20.36
C LEU A 233 1.86 5.26 19.99
N ARG A 234 0.80 5.99 19.64
CA ARG A 234 -0.49 5.40 19.24
C ARG A 234 -0.38 4.66 17.91
N GLY A 235 0.19 5.32 16.89
CA GLY A 235 0.26 4.79 15.52
C GLY A 235 1.16 3.57 15.41
N TYR A 236 2.31 3.58 16.09
CA TYR A 236 3.21 2.42 16.08
C TYR A 236 2.54 1.17 16.66
N GLN A 237 1.83 1.28 17.79
CA GLN A 237 1.12 0.13 18.36
C GLN A 237 0.08 -0.45 17.41
N MET A 238 -0.56 0.38 16.60
CA MET A 238 -1.56 -0.06 15.62
C MET A 238 -0.93 -0.67 14.36
N ALA A 239 0.27 -0.23 13.98
CA ALA A 239 0.94 -0.62 12.73
C ALA A 239 1.92 -1.79 12.90
N ARG A 240 2.48 -2.00 14.11
CA ARG A 240 3.55 -2.99 14.36
C ARG A 240 3.14 -4.40 13.90
N GLY A 241 4.08 -5.08 13.26
CA GLY A 241 3.92 -6.46 12.81
C GLY A 241 2.96 -6.68 11.63
N LYS A 242 2.40 -5.62 11.03
CA LYS A 242 1.50 -5.71 9.88
C LYS A 242 2.25 -5.47 8.56
N PRO A 243 2.43 -6.49 7.68
CA PRO A 243 3.17 -6.34 6.43
C PRO A 243 2.56 -5.29 5.48
N SER A 244 1.23 -5.13 5.46
CA SER A 244 0.53 -4.11 4.68
C SER A 244 0.81 -2.66 5.13
N LEU A 245 1.43 -2.49 6.31
CA LEU A 245 1.81 -1.19 6.87
C LEU A 245 3.33 -0.96 6.90
N ARG A 246 4.09 -1.68 6.06
CA ARG A 246 5.55 -1.57 5.98
C ARG A 246 6.02 -0.12 5.80
N ARG A 247 5.41 0.63 4.89
CA ARG A 247 5.62 2.07 4.70
C ARG A 247 5.44 2.86 5.99
N THR A 248 4.34 2.62 6.72
CA THR A 248 4.03 3.31 7.96
C THR A 248 5.10 3.06 9.03
N ILE A 249 5.63 1.83 9.11
CA ILE A 249 6.75 1.53 10.00
C ILE A 249 8.01 2.31 9.61
N GLY A 250 8.28 2.51 8.32
CA GLY A 250 9.36 3.39 7.84
C GLY A 250 9.25 4.80 8.43
N TYR A 251 8.08 5.42 8.40
CA TYR A 251 7.86 6.75 9.00
C TYR A 251 8.11 6.78 10.51
N HIS A 252 7.80 5.72 11.24
CA HIS A 252 8.09 5.65 12.67
C HIS A 252 9.59 5.50 12.97
N ILE A 253 10.34 4.79 12.13
CA ILE A 253 11.81 4.68 12.22
C ILE A 253 12.45 6.03 11.93
N GLU A 254 12.04 6.68 10.83
CA GLU A 254 12.52 7.99 10.41
C GLU A 254 12.28 9.05 11.49
N PHE A 255 11.06 9.10 12.05
CA PHE A 255 10.72 10.01 13.14
C PHE A 255 11.63 9.81 14.35
N ALA A 256 11.87 8.58 14.78
CA ALA A 256 12.76 8.29 15.90
C ALA A 256 14.19 8.79 15.63
N ALA A 257 14.70 8.56 14.41
CA ALA A 257 16.04 9.02 14.00
C ALA A 257 16.16 10.55 13.99
N LEU A 258 15.18 11.25 13.40
CA LEU A 258 15.22 12.71 13.25
C LEU A 258 14.91 13.46 14.55
N THR A 259 14.34 12.80 15.54
CA THR A 259 14.06 13.40 16.86
C THR A 259 15.09 13.02 17.92
N GLY A 260 16.24 12.43 17.55
CA GLY A 260 17.32 12.08 18.45
C GLY A 260 17.04 10.89 19.37
N ASN A 261 16.10 10.04 18.96
CA ASN A 261 15.76 8.79 19.69
C ASN A 261 16.19 7.55 18.86
N GLU A 262 17.47 7.54 18.46
CA GLU A 262 18.07 6.45 17.68
C GLU A 262 17.91 5.07 18.33
N PRO A 263 17.99 4.92 19.68
CA PRO A 263 17.73 3.64 20.33
C PRO A 263 16.33 3.11 20.01
N ARG A 264 15.31 3.97 19.99
CA ARG A 264 13.95 3.57 19.64
C ARG A 264 13.83 3.19 18.17
N GLY A 265 14.52 3.91 17.27
CA GLY A 265 14.62 3.55 15.85
C GLY A 265 15.21 2.16 15.65
N LEU A 266 16.28 1.83 16.40
CA LEU A 266 16.91 0.50 16.38
C LEU A 266 15.98 -0.60 16.94
N GLU A 267 15.24 -0.34 18.00
CA GLU A 267 14.25 -1.30 18.53
C GLU A 267 13.17 -1.62 17.47
N ILE A 268 12.62 -0.59 16.81
CA ILE A 268 11.63 -0.76 15.75
C ILE A 268 12.23 -1.54 14.56
N LEU A 269 13.43 -1.19 14.14
CA LEU A 269 14.15 -1.90 13.08
C LEU A 269 14.38 -3.37 13.43
N ALA A 270 14.82 -3.66 14.65
CA ALA A 270 15.06 -5.03 15.13
C ALA A 270 13.77 -5.86 15.16
N GLU A 271 12.65 -5.29 15.60
CA GLU A 271 11.35 -5.95 15.61
C GLU A 271 10.88 -6.32 14.18
N HIS A 272 11.26 -5.53 13.17
CA HIS A 272 10.90 -5.71 11.76
C HIS A 272 12.09 -6.14 10.88
N ALA A 273 13.16 -6.67 11.49
CA ALA A 273 14.39 -7.03 10.78
C ALA A 273 14.15 -8.06 9.65
N ALA A 274 13.15 -8.93 9.79
CA ALA A 274 12.76 -9.85 8.72
C ALA A 274 12.44 -9.15 7.39
N TRP A 275 11.93 -7.90 7.44
CA TRP A 275 11.61 -7.13 6.25
C TRP A 275 12.84 -6.56 5.53
N LEU A 276 14.01 -6.58 6.14
CA LEU A 276 15.26 -6.25 5.43
C LEU A 276 15.60 -7.33 4.39
N VAL A 277 15.24 -8.58 4.67
CA VAL A 277 15.53 -9.76 3.82
C VAL A 277 14.35 -10.08 2.92
N ASP A 278 13.16 -10.13 3.50
CA ASP A 278 11.91 -10.28 2.77
C ASP A 278 11.62 -9.01 1.98
N ARG A 279 12.01 -9.04 0.71
CA ARG A 279 11.84 -7.89 -0.19
C ARG A 279 10.36 -7.59 -0.46
N GLY A 280 9.46 -8.56 -0.23
CA GLY A 280 8.06 -8.44 -0.64
C GLY A 280 7.93 -8.15 -2.12
N GLU A 281 6.72 -8.08 -2.59
CA GLU A 281 6.43 -7.81 -3.99
C GLU A 281 6.02 -6.33 -4.21
N ASN A 282 5.49 -5.65 -3.19
CA ASN A 282 5.16 -4.23 -3.25
C ASN A 282 6.45 -3.39 -3.14
N ARG A 283 6.99 -3.04 -4.30
CA ARG A 283 8.28 -2.31 -4.40
C ARG A 283 8.20 -0.86 -3.94
N SER A 284 7.02 -0.24 -4.05
CA SER A 284 6.82 1.13 -3.55
C SER A 284 6.88 1.18 -2.02
N ASP A 285 6.10 0.30 -1.33
CA ASP A 285 6.15 0.24 0.14
C ASP A 285 7.51 -0.22 0.67
N ARG A 286 8.22 -1.04 -0.12
CA ARG A 286 9.61 -1.43 0.16
C ARG A 286 10.53 -0.21 0.14
N LEU A 287 10.43 0.63 -0.91
CA LEU A 287 11.23 1.84 -1.05
C LEU A 287 11.01 2.78 0.13
N ASP A 288 9.75 3.12 0.44
CA ASP A 288 9.41 4.00 1.56
C ASP A 288 9.92 3.46 2.92
N TYR A 289 9.85 2.14 3.14
CA TYR A 289 10.41 1.53 4.34
C TYR A 289 11.92 1.68 4.42
N LEU A 290 12.63 1.39 3.32
CA LEU A 290 14.08 1.50 3.25
C LEU A 290 14.56 2.95 3.41
N GLU A 291 13.81 3.93 2.92
CA GLU A 291 14.11 5.35 3.12
C GLU A 291 14.11 5.72 4.61
N GLY A 292 13.10 5.28 5.36
CA GLY A 292 13.08 5.47 6.80
C GLY A 292 14.24 4.78 7.53
N VAL A 293 14.59 3.56 7.09
CA VAL A 293 15.77 2.84 7.61
C VAL A 293 17.07 3.58 7.28
N ALA A 294 17.21 4.07 6.05
CA ALA A 294 18.40 4.80 5.61
C ALA A 294 18.63 6.07 6.45
N VAL A 295 17.57 6.81 6.80
CA VAL A 295 17.66 7.98 7.68
C VAL A 295 18.23 7.58 9.05
N LEU A 296 17.77 6.49 9.65
CA LEU A 296 18.29 5.99 10.91
C LEU A 296 19.77 5.60 10.80
N LEU A 297 20.15 4.85 9.76
CA LEU A 297 21.51 4.39 9.57
C LEU A 297 22.47 5.55 9.30
N ARG A 298 22.10 6.53 8.46
CA ARG A 298 22.86 7.77 8.24
C ARG A 298 23.06 8.54 9.54
N ARG A 299 22.03 8.63 10.37
CA ARG A 299 22.12 9.30 11.67
C ARG A 299 23.09 8.59 12.61
N LEU A 300 23.06 7.26 12.67
CA LEU A 300 24.01 6.47 13.46
C LEU A 300 25.45 6.64 12.96
N GLY A 301 25.69 6.64 11.65
CA GLY A 301 26.98 6.93 11.04
C GLY A 301 27.50 8.33 11.43
N ALA A 302 26.65 9.35 11.36
CA ALA A 302 26.99 10.73 11.78
C ALA A 302 27.36 10.82 13.28
N LEU A 303 26.89 9.88 14.09
CA LEU A 303 27.26 9.73 15.52
C LEU A 303 28.48 8.83 15.73
N GLY A 304 29.18 8.41 14.66
CA GLY A 304 30.36 7.55 14.73
C GLY A 304 30.06 6.11 15.17
N ARG A 305 28.90 5.58 14.79
CA ARG A 305 28.42 4.25 15.17
C ARG A 305 28.43 3.24 14.00
N ASP A 306 29.27 3.44 13.00
CA ASP A 306 29.36 2.58 11.82
C ASP A 306 29.69 1.11 12.15
N ASP A 307 30.48 0.89 13.20
CA ASP A 307 30.88 -0.45 13.65
C ASP A 307 29.85 -1.13 14.57
N LEU A 308 28.74 -0.45 14.93
CA LEU A 308 27.71 -1.02 15.79
C LEU A 308 27.09 -2.24 15.10
N PRO A 309 27.09 -3.41 15.75
CA PRO A 309 26.50 -4.62 15.18
C PRO A 309 24.98 -4.53 15.15
N ILE A 310 24.38 -4.91 14.01
CA ILE A 310 22.91 -5.03 13.84
C ILE A 310 22.56 -6.51 13.63
N ALA A 311 21.61 -6.99 14.43
CA ALA A 311 21.05 -8.31 14.22
C ALA A 311 20.15 -8.32 12.98
N THR A 312 20.49 -9.14 11.98
CA THR A 312 19.63 -9.43 10.83
C THR A 312 19.18 -10.89 10.87
N PRO A 313 18.02 -11.28 10.34
CA PRO A 313 17.52 -12.64 10.36
C PRO A 313 18.42 -13.66 9.64
N GLN A 314 19.38 -13.22 8.84
CA GLN A 314 20.36 -14.07 8.16
C GLN A 314 21.55 -14.44 9.05
N ALA A 315 21.54 -14.10 10.33
CA ALA A 315 22.66 -14.26 11.27
C ALA A 315 22.99 -15.70 11.66
N THR A 316 23.13 -16.60 10.68
CA THR A 316 24.04 -17.74 10.75
C THR A 316 25.42 -17.39 10.15
N GLY A 317 25.61 -16.14 9.72
CA GLY A 317 26.83 -15.53 9.16
C GLY A 317 27.40 -14.40 10.03
N PRO A 318 28.43 -13.70 9.56
CA PRO A 318 29.01 -12.58 10.31
C PRO A 318 27.96 -11.48 10.55
N THR A 319 27.97 -10.93 11.76
CA THR A 319 27.08 -9.84 12.17
C THR A 319 27.28 -8.63 11.24
N THR A 320 26.20 -8.14 10.64
CA THR A 320 26.22 -6.92 9.80
C THR A 320 26.41 -5.70 10.69
N THR A 321 27.25 -4.76 10.29
CA THR A 321 27.40 -3.46 11.00
C THR A 321 26.46 -2.39 10.40
N VAL A 322 26.26 -1.31 11.16
CA VAL A 322 25.52 -0.11 10.69
C VAL A 322 26.02 0.35 9.32
N GLY A 323 27.34 0.53 9.16
CA GLY A 323 27.92 1.00 7.90
C GLY A 323 27.70 0.04 6.73
N GLN A 324 27.82 -1.28 6.97
CA GLN A 324 27.55 -2.28 5.94
C GLN A 324 26.08 -2.32 5.54
N LEU A 325 25.17 -2.26 6.52
CA LEU A 325 23.73 -2.23 6.24
C LEU A 325 23.35 -0.93 5.53
N ALA A 326 23.92 0.21 5.93
CA ALA A 326 23.67 1.50 5.27
C ALA A 326 24.04 1.45 3.79
N ALA A 327 25.22 0.92 3.45
CA ALA A 327 25.63 0.78 2.05
C ALA A 327 24.68 -0.12 1.25
N ALA A 328 24.23 -1.24 1.83
CA ALA A 328 23.31 -2.16 1.17
C ALA A 328 21.93 -1.53 0.96
N VAL A 329 21.38 -0.82 1.95
CA VAL A 329 20.09 -0.13 1.89
C VAL A 329 20.13 1.00 0.87
N GLU A 330 21.16 1.84 0.86
CA GLU A 330 21.32 2.94 -0.11
C GLU A 330 21.44 2.41 -1.55
N GLN A 331 22.15 1.31 -1.74
CA GLN A 331 22.23 0.67 -3.06
C GLN A 331 20.84 0.18 -3.51
N GLU A 332 20.06 -0.46 -2.63
CA GLU A 332 18.71 -0.95 -2.99
C GLU A 332 17.75 0.20 -3.27
N ILE A 333 17.76 1.29 -2.48
CA ILE A 333 17.00 2.53 -2.75
C ILE A 333 17.33 3.09 -4.13
N THR A 334 18.62 3.19 -4.45
CA THR A 334 19.08 3.69 -5.75
C THR A 334 18.59 2.81 -6.91
N ASP A 335 18.65 1.50 -6.75
CA ASP A 335 18.21 0.56 -7.78
C ASP A 335 16.69 0.56 -7.98
N LEU A 336 15.92 0.64 -6.89
CA LEU A 336 14.45 0.76 -6.96
C LEU A 336 14.03 2.11 -7.56
N GLY A 337 14.61 3.21 -7.11
CA GLY A 337 14.36 4.55 -7.65
C GLY A 337 14.60 4.59 -9.17
N ARG A 338 15.74 4.05 -9.63
CA ARG A 338 16.06 3.96 -11.06
C ARG A 338 15.05 3.13 -11.85
N GLN A 339 14.56 1.99 -11.31
CA GLN A 339 13.55 1.17 -11.96
C GLN A 339 12.22 1.91 -12.11
N PHE A 340 11.77 2.63 -11.08
CA PHE A 340 10.57 3.46 -11.16
C PHE A 340 10.74 4.62 -12.13
N ASP A 341 11.86 5.33 -12.09
CA ASP A 341 12.13 6.46 -12.98
C ASP A 341 12.17 6.03 -14.45
N GLN A 342 12.80 4.90 -14.74
CA GLN A 342 12.81 4.32 -16.09
C GLN A 342 11.38 4.00 -16.55
N ARG A 343 10.54 3.41 -15.72
CA ARG A 343 9.14 3.11 -16.01
C ARG A 343 8.34 4.39 -16.23
N ASN A 344 8.57 5.40 -15.38
CA ASN A 344 7.84 6.67 -15.35
C ASN A 344 8.31 7.65 -16.44
N ALA A 345 9.48 7.41 -17.05
CA ALA A 345 10.18 8.37 -17.91
C ALA A 345 10.40 9.73 -17.21
N SER A 346 10.75 9.70 -15.93
CA SER A 346 11.02 10.86 -15.07
C SER A 346 12.13 10.54 -14.09
N THR A 347 12.56 11.52 -13.29
CA THR A 347 13.51 11.34 -12.18
C THR A 347 12.86 11.56 -10.81
N SER A 348 11.52 11.65 -10.79
CA SER A 348 10.78 12.10 -9.61
C SER A 348 10.95 11.18 -8.41
N VAL A 349 11.08 9.87 -8.61
CA VAL A 349 11.23 8.91 -7.52
C VAL A 349 12.63 9.00 -6.93
N SER A 350 13.69 8.95 -7.76
CA SER A 350 15.07 9.05 -7.27
C SER A 350 15.40 10.44 -6.71
N ASP A 351 14.76 11.51 -7.19
CA ASP A 351 14.93 12.85 -6.64
C ASP A 351 14.22 12.97 -5.28
N GLY A 352 13.03 12.40 -5.11
CA GLY A 352 12.32 12.33 -3.81
C GLY A 352 13.11 11.56 -2.76
N SER A 353 13.77 10.46 -3.12
CA SER A 353 14.57 9.63 -2.22
C SER A 353 15.87 10.28 -1.73
N ARG A 354 16.30 11.41 -2.32
CA ARG A 354 17.53 12.15 -1.94
C ARG A 354 17.30 13.22 -0.88
N HIS A 355 16.07 13.52 -0.55
CA HIS A 355 15.67 14.57 0.40
C HIS A 355 15.14 13.99 1.69
#